data_b4e33f227eb92145215ba4ad47378deb
#
_entry.id   b4e33f227eb92145215ba4ad47378deb
#
_cell.length_a   1.000
_cell.length_b   1.000
_cell.length_c   1.000
_cell.angle_alpha   90.00
_cell.angle_beta   90.00
_cell.angle_gamma   90.00
#
_symmetry.space_group_name_H-M   'P 1'
#
loop_
_entity.id
_entity.type
_entity.pdbx_description
1 polymer ?
#
loop_
_entity_poly.entity_id
_entity_poly.type
_entity_poly.pdbx_seq_one_letter_code
_entity_poly.pdbx_strand_id
1 'polypeptide(L)'
;EDPVEIRIPGLNQIEIDAKTSFSDSLRTVLRQDPDIILVGEIRDKETAEIAMQAGQTGHYVLSTIHTIDSIEVITRLRKIGVSNYDIASTLATSMSQRLVRRVCPKCAVKREYTKEEKDIINGIAKKYGIEYNFNGLYTYDTVGCPYCNNSGFYGRIGIFEILNITDEIKELVIKDESSLEIRKEALKEGYKPLVIDGFNKILSGYTTLKELNSKLVIY
;
A
#
# COMPACT_ATOMS: atom_id res chain seq x y z
N GLU A 1 -2.79 10.09 16.67
CA GLU A 1 -2.45 10.71 15.37
C GLU A 1 -1.55 11.95 15.60
N ASP A 2 -0.78 12.37 14.58
CA ASP A 2 0.19 13.49 14.67
C ASP A 2 0.15 14.32 13.36
N PRO A 3 -0.74 15.35 13.29
CA PRO A 3 -1.89 15.66 14.16
C PRO A 3 -3.15 14.84 13.81
N VAL A 4 -4.24 15.08 14.53
CA VAL A 4 -5.57 14.59 14.12
C VAL A 4 -6.08 15.45 12.96
N GLU A 5 -6.07 14.91 11.75
CA GLU A 5 -6.48 15.65 10.53
C GLU A 5 -8.00 15.82 10.44
N ILE A 6 -8.77 14.80 10.82
CA ILE A 6 -10.23 14.80 10.74
C ILE A 6 -10.80 14.23 12.03
N ARG A 7 -11.64 15.01 12.72
CA ARG A 7 -12.40 14.52 13.88
C ARG A 7 -13.57 13.67 13.40
N ILE A 8 -13.61 12.42 13.84
CA ILE A 8 -14.64 11.45 13.46
C ILE A 8 -15.54 11.19 14.68
N PRO A 9 -16.84 11.53 14.62
CA PRO A 9 -17.76 11.25 15.71
C PRO A 9 -17.82 9.76 16.06
N GLY A 10 -17.74 9.45 17.34
CA GLY A 10 -17.76 8.07 17.84
C GLY A 10 -16.39 7.38 17.92
N LEU A 11 -15.31 8.03 17.49
CA LEU A 11 -13.93 7.57 17.73
C LEU A 11 -13.28 8.36 18.86
N ASN A 12 -12.58 7.64 19.73
CA ASN A 12 -11.69 8.25 20.71
C ASN A 12 -10.36 8.56 20.01
N GLN A 13 -10.11 9.82 19.69
CA GLN A 13 -8.91 10.27 18.98
C GLN A 13 -8.01 11.05 19.92
N ILE A 14 -6.76 10.58 20.07
CA ILE A 14 -5.72 11.21 20.85
C ILE A 14 -4.73 11.85 19.89
N GLU A 15 -4.51 13.15 20.04
CA GLU A 15 -3.52 13.90 19.30
C GLU A 15 -2.18 13.86 20.04
N ILE A 16 -1.12 13.56 19.29
CA ILE A 16 0.25 13.56 19.81
C ILE A 16 0.78 14.99 19.83
N ASP A 17 1.47 15.34 20.87
CA ASP A 17 2.08 16.66 21.06
C ASP A 17 3.49 16.55 21.67
N ALA A 18 4.09 17.68 22.00
CA ALA A 18 5.43 17.74 22.60
C ALA A 18 5.54 17.04 23.99
N LYS A 19 4.41 16.73 24.64
CA LYS A 19 4.35 16.11 25.97
C LYS A 19 3.84 14.67 25.94
N THR A 20 3.24 14.25 24.82
CA THR A 20 2.53 12.96 24.69
C THR A 20 3.07 12.21 23.50
N SER A 21 3.81 11.12 23.73
CA SER A 21 4.34 10.28 22.66
C SER A 21 3.31 9.26 22.15
N PHE A 22 3.58 8.64 21.00
CA PHE A 22 2.78 7.49 20.51
C PHE A 22 2.82 6.33 21.50
N SER A 23 3.98 6.03 22.10
CA SER A 23 4.13 4.93 23.07
C SER A 23 3.32 5.18 24.37
N ASP A 24 3.34 6.40 24.91
CA ASP A 24 2.57 6.74 26.12
C ASP A 24 1.06 6.70 25.86
N SER A 25 0.64 7.24 24.72
CA SER A 25 -0.76 7.21 24.30
C SER A 25 -1.26 5.79 24.12
N LEU A 26 -0.46 4.95 23.46
CA LEU A 26 -0.82 3.54 23.21
C LEU A 26 -0.95 2.75 24.51
N ARG A 27 -0.04 2.93 25.48
CA ARG A 27 -0.18 2.34 26.83
C ARG A 27 -1.44 2.79 27.55
N THR A 28 -1.85 4.04 27.34
CA THR A 28 -3.07 4.58 27.96
C THR A 28 -4.32 3.99 27.30
N VAL A 29 -4.33 3.90 25.97
CA VAL A 29 -5.43 3.33 25.20
C VAL A 29 -5.66 1.86 25.53
N LEU A 30 -4.61 1.07 25.69
CA LEU A 30 -4.69 -0.36 26.04
C LEU A 30 -5.39 -0.62 27.41
N ARG A 31 -5.48 0.39 28.28
CA ARG A 31 -6.20 0.29 29.56
C ARG A 31 -7.69 0.64 29.47
N GLN A 32 -8.16 0.99 28.27
CA GLN A 32 -9.53 1.42 28.02
C GLN A 32 -10.36 0.32 27.32
N ASP A 33 -9.85 -0.92 27.30
CA ASP A 33 -10.50 -2.10 26.71
C ASP A 33 -10.93 -1.87 25.24
N PRO A 34 -10.02 -1.48 24.34
CA PRO A 34 -10.35 -1.23 22.95
C PRO A 34 -10.32 -2.54 22.16
N ASP A 35 -11.28 -2.75 21.25
CA ASP A 35 -11.22 -3.84 20.27
C ASP A 35 -10.27 -3.54 19.10
N ILE A 36 -10.28 -2.28 18.64
CA ILE A 36 -9.53 -1.81 17.48
C ILE A 36 -8.70 -0.58 17.85
N ILE A 37 -7.43 -0.61 17.53
CA ILE A 37 -6.49 0.48 17.77
C ILE A 37 -5.89 0.94 16.45
N LEU A 38 -5.97 2.24 16.15
CA LEU A 38 -5.23 2.86 15.06
C LEU A 38 -4.06 3.66 15.64
N VAL A 39 -2.84 3.24 15.35
CA VAL A 39 -1.63 4.01 15.62
C VAL A 39 -1.26 4.79 14.37
N GLY A 40 -1.26 6.09 14.43
CA GLY A 40 -1.03 6.95 13.27
C GLY A 40 0.19 6.54 12.47
N GLU A 41 1.33 6.33 13.15
CA GLU A 41 2.51 5.72 12.54
C GLU A 41 3.44 5.07 13.57
N ILE A 42 4.25 4.12 13.09
CA ILE A 42 5.35 3.51 13.85
C ILE A 42 6.67 4.08 13.34
N ARG A 43 7.36 4.85 14.20
CA ARG A 43 8.67 5.46 13.90
C ARG A 43 9.82 4.83 14.67
N ASP A 44 9.55 4.31 15.85
CA ASP A 44 10.53 3.87 16.83
C ASP A 44 10.21 2.48 17.39
N LYS A 45 11.22 1.92 18.08
CA LYS A 45 11.16 0.56 18.63
C LYS A 45 10.09 0.43 19.72
N GLU A 46 9.97 1.40 20.61
CA GLU A 46 9.07 1.33 21.76
C GLU A 46 7.62 1.28 21.30
N THR A 47 7.22 2.15 20.38
CA THR A 47 5.88 2.16 19.78
C THR A 47 5.61 0.83 19.06
N ALA A 48 6.59 0.33 18.29
CA ALA A 48 6.48 -0.94 17.59
C ALA A 48 6.24 -2.12 18.53
N GLU A 49 7.04 -2.23 19.60
CA GLU A 49 6.93 -3.32 20.59
C GLU A 49 5.56 -3.31 21.29
N ILE A 50 5.06 -2.13 21.69
CA ILE A 50 3.74 -2.03 22.35
C ILE A 50 2.63 -2.40 21.36
N ALA A 51 2.72 -1.96 20.10
CA ALA A 51 1.75 -2.32 19.05
C ALA A 51 1.73 -3.84 18.78
N MET A 52 2.90 -4.49 18.73
CA MET A 52 3.01 -5.94 18.57
C MET A 52 2.42 -6.67 19.78
N GLN A 53 2.74 -6.24 21.02
CA GLN A 53 2.16 -6.83 22.24
C GLN A 53 0.63 -6.70 22.25
N ALA A 54 0.10 -5.56 21.85
CA ALA A 54 -1.35 -5.37 21.72
C ALA A 54 -1.97 -6.38 20.75
N GLY A 55 -1.35 -6.58 19.57
CA GLY A 55 -1.78 -7.61 18.60
C GLY A 55 -1.73 -9.03 19.18
N GLN A 56 -0.66 -9.39 19.91
CA GLN A 56 -0.52 -10.69 20.58
C GLN A 56 -1.56 -10.93 21.68
N THR A 57 -2.06 -9.87 22.30
CA THR A 57 -3.09 -9.94 23.37
C THR A 57 -4.52 -9.80 22.84
N GLY A 58 -4.72 -9.87 21.51
CA GLY A 58 -6.04 -9.99 20.90
C GLY A 58 -6.65 -8.70 20.36
N HIS A 59 -5.94 -7.58 20.45
CA HIS A 59 -6.40 -6.33 19.86
C HIS A 59 -6.17 -6.30 18.34
N TYR A 60 -7.09 -5.73 17.58
CA TYR A 60 -6.89 -5.49 16.16
C TYR A 60 -6.14 -4.16 15.97
N VAL A 61 -4.86 -4.23 15.62
CA VAL A 61 -4.00 -3.06 15.51
C VAL A 61 -3.79 -2.68 14.05
N LEU A 62 -4.09 -1.44 13.72
CA LEU A 62 -3.80 -0.81 12.43
C LEU A 62 -2.72 0.26 12.63
N SER A 63 -1.78 0.33 11.72
CA SER A 63 -0.77 1.40 11.76
C SER A 63 -0.23 1.71 10.37
N THR A 64 0.44 2.85 10.25
CA THR A 64 1.26 3.16 9.08
C THR A 64 2.75 3.06 9.41
N ILE A 65 3.54 2.79 8.38
CA ILE A 65 5.00 2.76 8.47
C ILE A 65 5.57 3.22 7.14
N HIS A 66 6.59 4.06 7.16
CA HIS A 66 7.19 4.59 5.94
C HIS A 66 8.13 3.57 5.29
N THR A 67 7.67 2.98 4.17
CA THR A 67 8.42 2.03 3.35
C THR A 67 8.16 2.26 1.87
N ILE A 68 9.01 1.68 1.02
CA ILE A 68 8.90 1.78 -0.43
C ILE A 68 7.74 0.91 -0.93
N ASP A 69 7.60 -0.29 -0.38
CA ASP A 69 6.58 -1.27 -0.74
C ASP A 69 6.12 -2.09 0.48
N SER A 70 5.17 -2.98 0.28
CA SER A 70 4.58 -3.78 1.34
C SER A 70 5.51 -4.85 1.92
N ILE A 71 6.52 -5.31 1.20
CA ILE A 71 7.50 -6.31 1.68
C ILE A 71 8.57 -5.65 2.55
N GLU A 72 8.99 -4.44 2.19
CA GLU A 72 10.00 -3.69 2.94
C GLU A 72 9.55 -3.29 4.35
N VAL A 73 8.26 -3.44 4.68
CA VAL A 73 7.75 -3.30 6.06
C VAL A 73 8.48 -4.24 7.02
N ILE A 74 8.71 -5.49 6.63
CA ILE A 74 9.44 -6.48 7.43
C ILE A 74 10.87 -6.01 7.70
N THR A 75 11.58 -5.58 6.65
CA THR A 75 12.93 -5.02 6.78
C THR A 75 12.95 -3.78 7.66
N ARG A 76 11.93 -2.92 7.55
CA ARG A 76 11.82 -1.70 8.35
C ARG A 76 11.61 -1.99 9.83
N LEU A 77 10.73 -2.93 10.16
CA LEU A 77 10.49 -3.38 11.53
C LEU A 77 11.76 -3.99 12.15
N ARG A 78 12.49 -4.83 11.41
CA ARG A 78 13.81 -5.35 11.83
C ARG A 78 14.80 -4.22 12.15
N LYS A 79 14.89 -3.21 11.26
CA LYS A 79 15.79 -2.05 11.45
C LYS A 79 15.41 -1.19 12.66
N ILE A 80 14.15 -1.11 13.00
CA ILE A 80 13.66 -0.44 14.21
C ILE A 80 14.05 -1.26 15.45
N GLY A 81 14.32 -2.56 15.31
CA GLY A 81 14.73 -3.46 16.40
C GLY A 81 13.63 -4.36 16.92
N VAL A 82 12.55 -4.57 16.16
CA VAL A 82 11.53 -5.59 16.45
C VAL A 82 12.09 -6.97 16.14
N SER A 83 11.84 -7.95 16.99
CA SER A 83 12.32 -9.32 16.79
C SER A 83 11.60 -9.99 15.60
N ASN A 84 12.32 -10.87 14.90
CA ASN A 84 11.72 -11.66 13.81
C ASN A 84 10.53 -12.51 14.30
N TYR A 85 10.58 -12.99 15.54
CA TYR A 85 9.51 -13.76 16.14
C TYR A 85 8.25 -12.89 16.33
N ASP A 86 8.39 -11.67 16.86
CA ASP A 86 7.26 -10.77 17.06
C ASP A 86 6.65 -10.35 15.73
N ILE A 87 7.47 -10.06 14.72
CA ILE A 87 7.00 -9.75 13.36
C ILE A 87 6.18 -10.92 12.82
N ALA A 88 6.74 -12.14 12.83
CA ALA A 88 6.10 -13.32 12.26
C ALA A 88 4.83 -13.73 12.98
N SER A 89 4.77 -13.54 14.32
CA SER A 89 3.61 -13.92 15.13
C SER A 89 2.46 -12.91 15.10
N THR A 90 2.74 -11.64 14.77
CA THR A 90 1.76 -10.55 14.96
C THR A 90 1.37 -9.87 13.65
N LEU A 91 2.32 -9.67 12.72
CA LEU A 91 2.02 -9.02 11.46
C LEU A 91 1.15 -9.94 10.60
N ALA A 92 -0.10 -9.54 10.37
CA ALA A 92 -1.03 -10.32 9.54
C ALA A 92 -0.99 -9.92 8.08
N THR A 93 -0.95 -8.62 7.81
CA THR A 93 -1.01 -8.07 6.44
C THR A 93 -0.24 -6.76 6.37
N SER A 94 0.45 -6.56 5.27
CA SER A 94 1.05 -5.27 4.91
C SER A 94 0.48 -4.79 3.58
N MET A 95 0.14 -3.51 3.50
CA MET A 95 -0.42 -2.90 2.30
C MET A 95 0.38 -1.65 1.92
N SER A 96 0.75 -1.54 0.65
CA SER A 96 1.26 -0.29 0.09
C SER A 96 0.25 0.31 -0.88
N GLN A 97 0.15 1.64 -0.87
CA GLN A 97 -0.81 2.40 -1.69
C GLN A 97 -0.11 3.55 -2.40
N ARG A 98 -0.56 3.82 -3.63
CA ARG A 98 -0.27 5.09 -4.32
C ARG A 98 -1.55 5.62 -4.95
N LEU A 99 -1.66 6.94 -5.05
CA LEU A 99 -2.76 7.60 -5.72
C LEU A 99 -2.34 8.01 -7.13
N VAL A 100 -3.13 7.60 -8.12
CA VAL A 100 -3.01 8.06 -9.51
C VAL A 100 -4.23 8.89 -9.88
N ARG A 101 -4.07 9.87 -10.77
CA ARG A 101 -5.17 10.71 -11.24
C ARG A 101 -6.09 9.90 -12.15
N ARG A 102 -7.37 10.10 -12.04
CA ARG A 102 -8.37 9.51 -12.93
C ARG A 102 -8.54 10.38 -14.18
N VAL A 103 -8.70 9.74 -15.33
CA VAL A 103 -9.04 10.46 -16.57
C VAL A 103 -10.33 11.24 -16.39
N CYS A 104 -10.41 12.42 -16.97
CA CYS A 104 -11.58 13.28 -16.88
C CYS A 104 -12.76 12.64 -17.64
N PRO A 105 -13.93 12.40 -17.02
CA PRO A 105 -15.07 11.77 -17.70
C PRO A 105 -15.72 12.67 -18.77
N LYS A 106 -15.36 13.97 -18.82
CA LYS A 106 -15.95 14.95 -19.72
C LYS A 106 -15.13 15.18 -21.00
N CYS A 107 -13.81 14.98 -20.94
CA CYS A 107 -12.93 15.30 -22.08
C CYS A 107 -11.94 14.16 -22.43
N ALA A 108 -12.00 13.03 -21.78
CA ALA A 108 -11.20 11.88 -22.16
C ALA A 108 -11.66 11.34 -23.53
N VAL A 109 -10.72 11.21 -24.45
CA VAL A 109 -10.98 10.68 -25.80
C VAL A 109 -10.53 9.24 -25.86
N LYS A 110 -11.46 8.35 -26.11
CA LYS A 110 -11.22 6.91 -26.21
C LYS A 110 -10.39 6.58 -27.45
N ARG A 111 -9.33 5.79 -27.29
CA ARG A 111 -8.52 5.29 -28.39
C ARG A 111 -8.01 3.87 -28.14
N GLU A 112 -7.53 3.22 -29.16
CA GLU A 112 -6.83 1.94 -29.05
C GLU A 112 -5.44 2.12 -28.40
N TYR A 113 -4.94 1.04 -27.78
CA TYR A 113 -3.56 0.98 -27.31
C TYR A 113 -2.59 0.96 -28.49
N THR A 114 -1.53 1.76 -28.38
CA THR A 114 -0.41 1.67 -29.34
C THR A 114 0.35 0.35 -29.13
N LYS A 115 1.13 -0.04 -30.13
CA LYS A 115 2.00 -1.22 -30.02
C LYS A 115 2.99 -1.07 -28.86
N GLU A 116 3.59 0.10 -28.72
CA GLU A 116 4.52 0.43 -27.66
C GLU A 116 3.89 0.29 -26.25
N GLU A 117 2.68 0.80 -26.05
CA GLU A 117 1.97 0.65 -24.78
C GLU A 117 1.69 -0.83 -24.44
N LYS A 118 1.27 -1.63 -25.44
CA LYS A 118 1.06 -3.07 -25.27
C LYS A 118 2.35 -3.80 -24.91
N ASP A 119 3.44 -3.46 -25.58
CA ASP A 119 4.75 -4.08 -25.37
C ASP A 119 5.30 -3.73 -23.98
N ILE A 120 5.14 -2.49 -23.51
CA ILE A 120 5.53 -2.07 -22.16
C ILE A 120 4.71 -2.84 -21.11
N ILE A 121 3.39 -2.82 -21.21
CA ILE A 121 2.50 -3.45 -20.24
C ILE A 121 2.77 -4.96 -20.16
N ASN A 122 2.77 -5.66 -21.29
CA ASN A 122 3.01 -7.11 -21.31
C ASN A 122 4.46 -7.47 -20.98
N GLY A 123 5.43 -6.66 -21.37
CA GLY A 123 6.83 -6.89 -21.04
C GLY A 123 7.09 -6.90 -19.52
N ILE A 124 6.42 -6.01 -18.80
CA ILE A 124 6.50 -5.97 -17.34
C ILE A 124 5.63 -7.05 -16.70
N ALA A 125 4.39 -7.22 -17.16
CA ALA A 125 3.44 -8.20 -16.62
C ALA A 125 3.96 -9.64 -16.71
N LYS A 126 4.68 -9.98 -17.78
CA LYS A 126 5.32 -11.31 -17.97
C LYS A 126 6.32 -11.66 -16.87
N LYS A 127 7.00 -10.68 -16.26
CA LYS A 127 7.88 -10.93 -15.11
C LYS A 127 7.13 -11.50 -13.91
N TYR A 128 5.82 -11.34 -13.88
CA TYR A 128 4.89 -11.80 -12.84
C TYR A 128 3.93 -12.90 -13.32
N GLY A 129 4.26 -13.53 -14.49
CA GLY A 129 3.42 -14.60 -15.05
C GLY A 129 2.07 -14.14 -15.60
N ILE A 130 1.91 -12.84 -15.91
CA ILE A 130 0.67 -12.25 -16.38
C ILE A 130 0.83 -11.83 -17.84
N GLU A 131 -0.18 -12.14 -18.65
CA GLU A 131 -0.29 -11.68 -20.04
C GLU A 131 -1.67 -11.07 -20.27
N TYR A 132 -1.69 -9.82 -20.76
CA TYR A 132 -2.93 -9.11 -21.04
C TYR A 132 -3.31 -9.24 -22.51
N ASN A 133 -4.59 -9.55 -22.76
CA ASN A 133 -5.20 -9.49 -24.07
C ASN A 133 -5.86 -8.12 -24.25
N PHE A 134 -5.43 -7.36 -25.26
CA PHE A 134 -5.93 -6.01 -25.53
C PHE A 134 -7.13 -5.96 -26.49
N ASN A 135 -7.65 -7.12 -26.95
CA ASN A 135 -8.79 -7.17 -27.87
C ASN A 135 -10.03 -6.56 -27.20
N GLY A 136 -10.60 -5.54 -27.83
CA GLY A 136 -11.77 -4.82 -27.32
C GLY A 136 -11.47 -3.88 -26.14
N LEU A 137 -10.21 -3.75 -25.72
CA LEU A 137 -9.80 -2.81 -24.69
C LEU A 137 -9.36 -1.48 -25.32
N TYR A 138 -9.57 -0.41 -24.55
CA TYR A 138 -9.26 0.95 -24.97
C TYR A 138 -8.55 1.70 -23.86
N THR A 139 -7.71 2.63 -24.25
CA THR A 139 -7.13 3.66 -23.36
C THR A 139 -7.71 5.03 -23.69
N TYR A 140 -7.21 6.07 -23.05
CA TYR A 140 -7.75 7.42 -23.21
C TYR A 140 -6.64 8.44 -23.38
N ASP A 141 -6.87 9.39 -24.30
CA ASP A 141 -6.11 10.63 -24.35
C ASP A 141 -6.74 11.68 -23.40
N THR A 142 -5.89 12.39 -22.69
CA THR A 142 -6.28 13.40 -21.70
C THR A 142 -6.17 14.81 -22.34
N VAL A 143 -7.27 15.26 -22.95
CA VAL A 143 -7.27 16.51 -23.72
C VAL A 143 -7.30 17.76 -22.83
N GLY A 144 -8.14 17.75 -21.81
CA GLY A 144 -8.40 18.91 -20.96
C GLY A 144 -9.70 19.64 -21.30
N CYS A 145 -10.38 20.16 -20.29
CA CYS A 145 -11.58 20.99 -20.43
C CYS A 145 -11.78 21.84 -19.17
N PRO A 146 -12.71 22.81 -19.17
CA PRO A 146 -13.00 23.62 -17.98
C PRO A 146 -13.37 22.82 -16.73
N TYR A 147 -14.06 21.67 -16.89
CA TYR A 147 -14.44 20.81 -15.76
C TYR A 147 -13.24 20.23 -14.99
N CYS A 148 -12.14 19.94 -15.66
CA CYS A 148 -10.92 19.43 -15.04
C CYS A 148 -9.81 20.47 -14.95
N ASN A 149 -10.13 21.76 -15.07
CA ASN A 149 -9.15 22.86 -15.11
C ASN A 149 -8.06 22.61 -16.16
N ASN A 150 -8.44 22.14 -17.33
CA ASN A 150 -7.57 21.81 -18.48
C ASN A 150 -6.48 20.77 -18.20
N SER A 151 -6.55 20.04 -17.09
CA SER A 151 -5.56 19.02 -16.74
C SER A 151 -5.75 17.68 -17.47
N GLY A 152 -6.94 17.42 -18.02
CA GLY A 152 -7.33 16.12 -18.57
C GLY A 152 -7.64 15.04 -17.51
N PHE A 153 -7.51 15.37 -16.21
CA PHE A 153 -7.74 14.45 -15.08
C PHE A 153 -8.72 15.04 -14.09
N TYR A 154 -9.53 14.18 -13.46
CA TYR A 154 -10.48 14.57 -12.42
C TYR A 154 -10.60 13.52 -11.33
N GLY A 155 -10.25 13.89 -10.10
CA GLY A 155 -10.19 12.98 -8.97
C GLY A 155 -8.98 12.03 -9.02
N ARG A 156 -8.92 11.14 -8.05
CA ARG A 156 -7.84 10.17 -7.88
C ARG A 156 -8.40 8.78 -7.62
N ILE A 157 -7.60 7.75 -7.87
CA ILE A 157 -7.91 6.35 -7.54
C ILE A 157 -6.67 5.72 -6.90
N GLY A 158 -6.88 4.87 -5.89
CA GLY A 158 -5.80 4.09 -5.30
C GLY A 158 -5.37 2.93 -6.18
N ILE A 159 -4.07 2.69 -6.22
CA ILE A 159 -3.47 1.43 -6.64
C ILE A 159 -2.81 0.81 -5.43
N PHE A 160 -2.90 -0.51 -5.31
CA PHE A 160 -2.56 -1.23 -4.10
C PHE A 160 -1.69 -2.45 -4.40
N GLU A 161 -0.84 -2.79 -3.46
CA GLU A 161 -0.25 -4.11 -3.32
C GLU A 161 -0.45 -4.58 -1.89
N ILE A 162 -0.77 -5.86 -1.72
CA ILE A 162 -1.10 -6.43 -0.43
C ILE A 162 -0.27 -7.69 -0.23
N LEU A 163 0.51 -7.73 0.84
CA LEU A 163 1.25 -8.88 1.30
C LEU A 163 0.52 -9.48 2.50
N ASN A 164 -0.03 -10.67 2.34
CA ASN A 164 -0.50 -11.46 3.46
C ASN A 164 0.68 -12.25 4.06
N ILE A 165 0.77 -12.28 5.37
CA ILE A 165 1.85 -13.00 6.06
C ILE A 165 1.37 -14.43 6.31
N THR A 166 1.58 -15.27 5.31
CA THR A 166 1.27 -16.72 5.35
C THR A 166 2.26 -17.45 6.24
N ASP A 167 2.01 -18.71 6.52
CA ASP A 167 2.91 -19.51 7.35
C ASP A 167 4.27 -19.70 6.67
N GLU A 168 4.32 -19.82 5.36
CA GLU A 168 5.54 -19.88 4.56
C GLU A 168 6.35 -18.58 4.69
N ILE A 169 5.69 -17.43 4.61
CA ILE A 169 6.34 -16.13 4.80
C ILE A 169 6.81 -15.95 6.25
N LYS A 170 6.02 -16.39 7.26
CA LYS A 170 6.46 -16.37 8.66
C LYS A 170 7.75 -17.14 8.88
N GLU A 171 7.86 -18.34 8.27
CA GLU A 171 9.10 -19.14 8.36
C GLU A 171 10.31 -18.38 7.80
N LEU A 172 10.16 -17.72 6.64
CA LEU A 172 11.23 -16.91 6.06
C LEU A 172 11.60 -15.71 6.95
N VAL A 173 10.59 -15.09 7.59
CA VAL A 173 10.83 -13.99 8.53
C VAL A 173 11.61 -14.47 9.75
N ILE A 174 11.23 -15.61 10.34
CA ILE A 174 11.90 -16.21 11.52
C ILE A 174 13.35 -16.58 11.18
N LYS A 175 13.59 -17.12 9.98
CA LYS A 175 14.94 -17.49 9.48
C LYS A 175 15.80 -16.30 9.09
N ASP A 176 15.30 -15.07 9.26
CA ASP A 176 15.95 -13.81 8.87
C ASP A 176 16.29 -13.74 7.38
N GLU A 177 15.46 -14.35 6.54
CA GLU A 177 15.64 -14.31 5.10
C GLU A 177 15.49 -12.90 4.53
N SER A 178 16.14 -12.68 3.39
CA SER A 178 16.13 -11.38 2.72
C SER A 178 14.75 -11.00 2.16
N SER A 179 14.49 -9.70 1.97
CA SER A 179 13.28 -9.22 1.30
C SER A 179 13.13 -9.79 -0.12
N LEU A 180 14.25 -10.19 -0.76
CA LEU A 180 14.22 -10.84 -2.06
C LEU A 180 13.62 -12.25 -2.00
N GLU A 181 14.00 -13.06 -1.00
CA GLU A 181 13.45 -14.41 -0.83
C GLU A 181 11.98 -14.34 -0.40
N ILE A 182 11.63 -13.43 0.51
CA ILE A 182 10.24 -13.17 0.88
C ILE A 182 9.40 -12.78 -0.35
N ARG A 183 9.94 -11.93 -1.23
CA ARG A 183 9.26 -11.53 -2.47
C ARG A 183 9.04 -12.70 -3.42
N LYS A 184 10.02 -13.57 -3.57
CA LYS A 184 9.90 -14.78 -4.41
C LYS A 184 8.78 -15.67 -3.92
N GLU A 185 8.68 -15.89 -2.61
CA GLU A 185 7.63 -16.72 -2.02
C GLU A 185 6.26 -16.06 -2.17
N ALA A 186 6.14 -14.78 -1.82
CA ALA A 186 4.92 -14.02 -1.99
C ALA A 186 4.37 -14.06 -3.44
N LEU A 187 5.26 -13.97 -4.44
CA LEU A 187 4.88 -14.08 -5.84
C LEU A 187 4.31 -15.47 -6.20
N LYS A 188 4.83 -16.56 -5.65
CA LYS A 188 4.27 -17.91 -5.83
C LYS A 188 2.87 -18.01 -5.24
N GLU A 189 2.61 -17.32 -4.14
CA GLU A 189 1.32 -17.27 -3.46
C GLU A 189 0.34 -16.28 -4.08
N GLY A 190 0.71 -15.63 -5.18
CA GLY A 190 -0.18 -14.73 -5.93
C GLY A 190 -0.11 -13.26 -5.52
N TYR A 191 0.91 -12.85 -4.77
CA TYR A 191 1.19 -11.44 -4.51
C TYR A 191 1.34 -10.66 -5.83
N LYS A 192 0.71 -9.50 -5.91
CA LYS A 192 0.74 -8.62 -7.07
C LYS A 192 1.32 -7.26 -6.70
N PRO A 193 2.49 -6.88 -7.27
CA PRO A 193 3.06 -5.55 -7.04
C PRO A 193 2.14 -4.42 -7.52
N LEU A 194 2.34 -3.22 -6.98
CA LEU A 194 1.58 -2.00 -7.32
C LEU A 194 1.40 -1.78 -8.83
N VAL A 195 2.42 -2.08 -9.63
CA VAL A 195 2.39 -1.90 -11.08
C VAL A 195 1.32 -2.75 -11.74
N ILE A 196 1.06 -3.95 -11.24
CA ILE A 196 0.03 -4.85 -11.79
C ILE A 196 -1.37 -4.31 -11.51
N ASP A 197 -1.64 -3.82 -10.30
CA ASP A 197 -2.93 -3.16 -10.03
C ASP A 197 -3.07 -1.85 -10.84
N GLY A 198 -1.96 -1.12 -11.01
CA GLY A 198 -1.89 0.02 -11.92
C GLY A 198 -2.30 -0.33 -13.35
N PHE A 199 -1.79 -1.44 -13.90
CA PHE A 199 -2.20 -1.91 -15.24
C PHE A 199 -3.67 -2.28 -15.28
N ASN A 200 -4.20 -2.95 -14.26
CA ASN A 200 -5.62 -3.27 -14.17
C ASN A 200 -6.49 -2.00 -14.18
N LYS A 201 -6.06 -0.91 -13.49
CA LYS A 201 -6.76 0.39 -13.52
C LYS A 201 -6.68 1.07 -14.89
N ILE A 202 -5.56 0.91 -15.62
CA ILE A 202 -5.43 1.41 -17.01
C ILE A 202 -6.38 0.64 -17.93
N LEU A 203 -6.38 -0.70 -17.87
CA LEU A 203 -7.22 -1.55 -18.70
C LEU A 203 -8.73 -1.35 -18.40
N SER A 204 -9.06 -0.98 -17.16
CA SER A 204 -10.41 -0.58 -16.77
C SER A 204 -10.77 0.87 -17.14
N GLY A 205 -9.86 1.62 -17.77
CA GLY A 205 -10.12 2.98 -18.24
C GLY A 205 -10.09 4.07 -17.17
N TYR A 206 -9.59 3.79 -15.97
CA TYR A 206 -9.55 4.78 -14.88
C TYR A 206 -8.41 5.77 -14.99
N THR A 207 -7.27 5.35 -15.54
CA THR A 207 -6.06 6.16 -15.65
C THR A 207 -5.30 5.83 -16.94
N THR A 208 -4.12 6.41 -17.13
CA THR A 208 -3.29 6.20 -18.33
C THR A 208 -1.92 5.65 -17.96
N LEU A 209 -1.24 5.01 -18.91
CA LEU A 209 0.14 4.53 -18.74
C LEU A 209 1.10 5.69 -18.39
N LYS A 210 0.90 6.86 -19.02
CA LYS A 210 1.69 8.07 -18.73
C LYS A 210 1.55 8.53 -17.27
N GLU A 211 0.33 8.50 -16.73
CA GLU A 211 0.10 8.87 -15.32
C GLU A 211 0.73 7.84 -14.38
N LEU A 212 0.56 6.54 -14.66
CA LEU A 212 1.16 5.50 -13.86
C LEU A 212 2.69 5.61 -13.82
N ASN A 213 3.34 5.85 -14.97
CA ASN A 213 4.79 6.06 -15.06
C ASN A 213 5.27 7.28 -14.28
N SER A 214 4.42 8.28 -14.09
CA SER A 214 4.77 9.47 -13.28
C SER A 214 4.78 9.20 -11.77
N LYS A 215 4.15 8.09 -11.32
CA LYS A 215 4.00 7.73 -9.90
C LYS A 215 4.80 6.50 -9.51
N LEU A 216 5.02 5.61 -10.45
CA LEU A 216 5.85 4.42 -10.30
C LEU A 216 6.98 4.52 -11.32
N VAL A 217 8.21 4.22 -10.86
CA VAL A 217 9.33 4.06 -11.77
C VAL A 217 9.15 2.71 -12.45
N ILE A 218 8.55 2.72 -13.65
CA ILE A 218 8.27 1.54 -14.45
C ILE A 218 9.41 1.41 -15.47
N TYR A 219 10.30 0.43 -15.27
CA TYR A 219 11.38 0.09 -16.19
C TYR A 219 11.27 -1.36 -16.67
#